data_8adb63a5585ae27c57009eaab5fd74b0
#
_entry.id   8adb63a5585ae27c57009eaab5fd74b0
#
_cell.length_a   1.000
_cell.length_b   1.000
_cell.length_c   1.000
_cell.angle_alpha   90.00
_cell.angle_beta   90.00
_cell.angle_gamma   90.00
#
_symmetry.space_group_name_H-M   'P 1'
#
loop_
_entity.id
_entity.type
_entity.pdbx_description
1 polymer ?
#
loop_
_entity_poly.entity_id
_entity_poly.type
_entity_poly.pdbx_seq_one_letter_code
_entity_poly.pdbx_strand_id
1 'polypeptide(L)'
;MSEKRKDHKGRILRTGESQRKDLIYQYRYTDVQGKRQTIYSSDLKELREKEKEIQKQLDEGIDYAAGKATVIALVERYISLKQGVRYNTKIGYNFVLNLIKKEDFGYRKIRDIKVSDAQQWIMKLHSDGKGYSTITSVRGVVKPAFQMAYNEDIIRRNPFDFKLVDVVPNDSQKRIAMTEEQQEIWMGFIREDKTYTKYYDEFVVLLGTGMRVSEFCGLTKSDLDFENRRIRVDHQLVRERGGKYYVEKTKTECGCRFIPMTEEVYQSLKNILERRRKIKTEIIVDGYSGFLLLDKDDKPKVALHIENEMRWAMKKYKKLYPDKPLPHITPHVFRH
;
A
#
# COMPACT_ATOMS: atom_id res chain seq x y z
N MET A 1 -3.20 -52.03 38.92
CA MET A 1 -3.84 -50.70 38.66
C MET A 1 -2.85 -49.64 39.07
N SER A 2 -2.41 -48.75 38.15
CA SER A 2 -1.47 -47.70 38.55
C SER A 2 -2.16 -46.70 39.47
N GLU A 3 -1.51 -46.35 40.57
CA GLU A 3 -1.98 -45.40 41.57
C GLU A 3 -2.23 -44.04 40.91
N LYS A 4 -3.44 -43.46 41.06
CA LYS A 4 -3.79 -42.16 40.47
C LYS A 4 -2.96 -41.05 41.13
N ARG A 5 -2.23 -40.26 40.37
CA ARG A 5 -1.43 -39.12 40.86
C ARG A 5 -2.33 -38.12 41.59
N LYS A 6 -1.87 -37.65 42.76
CA LYS A 6 -2.59 -36.66 43.60
C LYS A 6 -1.70 -35.42 43.79
N ASP A 7 -2.35 -34.29 43.99
CA ASP A 7 -1.66 -33.05 44.39
C ASP A 7 -1.40 -33.04 45.93
N HIS A 8 -0.78 -31.94 46.40
CA HIS A 8 -0.51 -31.74 47.81
C HIS A 8 -1.75 -31.65 48.72
N LYS A 9 -2.94 -31.43 48.12
CA LYS A 9 -4.25 -31.42 48.80
C LYS A 9 -5.04 -32.73 48.63
N GLY A 10 -4.42 -33.78 48.08
CA GLY A 10 -5.04 -35.07 47.85
C GLY A 10 -5.98 -35.14 46.66
N ARG A 11 -6.10 -34.10 45.83
CA ARG A 11 -6.95 -34.08 44.64
C ARG A 11 -6.30 -34.86 43.50
N ILE A 12 -7.09 -35.65 42.79
CA ILE A 12 -6.63 -36.47 41.65
C ILE A 12 -6.29 -35.56 40.48
N LEU A 13 -5.07 -35.72 39.94
CA LEU A 13 -4.58 -35.06 38.74
C LEU A 13 -4.94 -35.91 37.50
N ARG A 14 -5.39 -35.24 36.45
CA ARG A 14 -5.74 -35.84 35.15
C ARG A 14 -4.51 -36.12 34.30
N THR A 15 -4.69 -36.83 33.20
CA THR A 15 -3.64 -37.03 32.18
C THR A 15 -3.14 -35.68 31.66
N GLY A 16 -1.83 -35.48 31.62
CA GLY A 16 -1.21 -34.21 31.27
C GLY A 16 -1.02 -33.23 32.43
N GLU A 17 -1.85 -33.31 33.51
CA GLU A 17 -1.70 -32.48 34.70
C GLU A 17 -0.55 -33.00 35.60
N SER A 18 0.17 -32.08 36.20
CA SER A 18 1.11 -32.38 37.31
C SER A 18 1.32 -31.14 38.17
N GLN A 19 1.76 -31.35 39.40
CA GLN A 19 2.11 -30.27 40.31
C GLN A 19 3.63 -30.29 40.53
N ARG A 20 4.25 -29.13 40.41
CA ARG A 20 5.69 -28.91 40.62
C ARG A 20 5.99 -28.80 42.13
N LYS A 21 7.28 -28.86 42.47
CA LYS A 21 7.73 -28.71 43.89
C LYS A 21 7.39 -27.33 44.49
N ASP A 22 7.31 -26.31 43.65
CA ASP A 22 6.91 -24.96 43.99
C ASP A 22 5.37 -24.77 44.07
N LEU A 23 4.63 -25.86 44.11
CA LEU A 23 3.16 -25.96 44.21
C LEU A 23 2.41 -25.39 42.98
N ILE A 24 3.08 -24.98 41.92
CA ILE A 24 2.50 -24.53 40.66
C ILE A 24 1.98 -25.78 39.90
N TYR A 25 0.76 -25.71 39.40
CA TYR A 25 0.19 -26.71 38.52
C TYR A 25 0.61 -26.49 37.09
N GLN A 26 0.85 -27.56 36.36
CA GLN A 26 1.18 -27.53 34.93
C GLN A 26 0.31 -28.57 34.19
N TYR A 27 -0.08 -28.20 32.96
CA TYR A 27 -0.73 -29.10 32.01
C TYR A 27 0.09 -29.15 30.74
N ARG A 28 0.46 -30.35 30.31
CA ARG A 28 1.22 -30.64 29.10
C ARG A 28 0.32 -31.22 28.03
N TYR A 29 0.37 -30.65 26.83
CA TYR A 29 -0.37 -31.11 25.67
C TYR A 29 0.47 -31.05 24.42
N THR A 30 0.02 -31.71 23.36
CA THR A 30 0.60 -31.60 22.02
C THR A 30 -0.32 -30.71 21.19
N ASP A 31 0.25 -29.68 20.55
CA ASP A 31 -0.54 -28.81 19.66
C ASP A 31 -0.82 -29.46 18.31
N VAL A 32 -1.61 -28.80 17.47
CA VAL A 32 -1.99 -29.29 16.13
C VAL A 32 -0.81 -29.50 15.19
N GLN A 33 0.35 -28.88 15.49
CA GLN A 33 1.61 -29.04 14.75
C GLN A 33 2.48 -30.20 15.27
N GLY A 34 2.02 -30.92 16.28
CA GLY A 34 2.77 -32.01 16.91
C GLY A 34 3.84 -31.55 17.93
N LYS A 35 3.87 -30.27 18.30
CA LYS A 35 4.81 -29.74 19.29
C LYS A 35 4.24 -29.86 20.70
N ARG A 36 5.12 -30.23 21.66
CA ARG A 36 4.76 -30.26 23.08
C ARG A 36 4.69 -28.86 23.66
N GLN A 37 3.57 -28.52 24.27
CA GLN A 37 3.30 -27.26 24.95
C GLN A 37 3.01 -27.48 26.42
N THR A 38 3.24 -26.45 27.24
CA THR A 38 2.94 -26.52 28.68
C THR A 38 2.34 -25.20 29.13
N ILE A 39 1.24 -25.27 29.88
CA ILE A 39 0.64 -24.12 30.57
C ILE A 39 0.77 -24.29 32.08
N TYR A 40 0.72 -23.18 32.80
CA TYR A 40 0.92 -23.11 34.22
C TYR A 40 -0.21 -22.32 34.88
N SER A 41 -0.55 -22.68 36.13
CA SER A 41 -1.43 -21.91 37.02
C SER A 41 -1.11 -22.22 38.49
N SER A 42 -1.30 -21.24 39.34
CA SER A 42 -1.23 -21.40 40.79
C SER A 42 -2.46 -22.14 41.38
N ASP A 43 -3.57 -22.17 40.65
CA ASP A 43 -4.81 -22.85 41.04
C ASP A 43 -5.23 -23.96 40.06
N LEU A 44 -5.61 -25.12 40.60
CA LEU A 44 -5.99 -26.27 39.80
C LEU A 44 -7.31 -26.06 39.03
N LYS A 45 -8.24 -25.27 39.58
CA LYS A 45 -9.52 -24.98 38.91
C LYS A 45 -9.27 -24.10 37.69
N GLU A 46 -8.47 -23.05 37.86
CA GLU A 46 -8.08 -22.19 36.76
C GLU A 46 -7.30 -22.95 35.68
N LEU A 47 -6.38 -23.86 36.08
CA LEU A 47 -5.69 -24.73 35.13
C LEU A 47 -6.66 -25.52 34.26
N ARG A 48 -7.67 -26.13 34.91
CA ARG A 48 -8.67 -26.95 34.24
C ARG A 48 -9.63 -26.17 33.33
N GLU A 49 -9.90 -24.91 33.63
CA GLU A 49 -10.63 -24.04 32.73
C GLU A 49 -9.80 -23.77 31.46
N LYS A 50 -8.50 -23.46 31.61
CA LYS A 50 -7.56 -23.32 30.50
C LYS A 50 -7.39 -24.63 29.71
N GLU A 51 -7.27 -25.76 30.37
CA GLU A 51 -7.23 -27.10 29.77
C GLU A 51 -8.47 -27.36 28.89
N LYS A 52 -9.66 -27.10 29.42
CA LYS A 52 -10.91 -27.28 28.69
C LYS A 52 -10.99 -26.39 27.43
N GLU A 53 -10.52 -25.18 27.55
CA GLU A 53 -10.47 -24.26 26.40
C GLU A 53 -9.47 -24.73 25.34
N ILE A 54 -8.27 -25.17 25.74
CA ILE A 54 -7.25 -25.73 24.85
C ILE A 54 -7.77 -27.00 24.17
N GLN A 55 -8.38 -27.91 24.92
CA GLN A 55 -8.91 -29.15 24.36
C GLN A 55 -9.98 -28.85 23.29
N LYS A 56 -10.88 -27.89 23.58
CA LYS A 56 -11.86 -27.45 22.59
C LYS A 56 -11.21 -26.88 21.32
N GLN A 57 -10.12 -26.17 21.46
CA GLN A 57 -9.39 -25.57 20.30
C GLN A 57 -8.62 -26.64 19.51
N LEU A 58 -8.06 -27.65 20.19
CA LEU A 58 -7.43 -28.80 19.54
C LEU A 58 -8.45 -29.63 18.77
N ASP A 59 -9.64 -29.84 19.33
CA ASP A 59 -10.73 -30.53 18.68
C ASP A 59 -11.28 -29.77 17.46
N GLU A 60 -11.19 -28.43 17.49
CA GLU A 60 -11.53 -27.54 16.38
C GLU A 60 -10.35 -27.37 15.36
N GLY A 61 -9.20 -28.01 15.58
CA GLY A 61 -8.02 -27.92 14.71
C GLY A 61 -7.23 -26.59 14.80
N ILE A 62 -7.47 -25.76 15.86
CA ILE A 62 -6.87 -24.44 15.99
C ILE A 62 -5.49 -24.52 16.66
N ASP A 63 -4.48 -23.95 16.01
CA ASP A 63 -3.11 -23.85 16.58
C ASP A 63 -3.02 -22.76 17.66
N TYR A 64 -3.22 -23.18 18.91
CA TYR A 64 -3.12 -22.28 20.08
C TYR A 64 -1.73 -21.67 20.26
N ALA A 65 -0.65 -22.39 19.95
CA ALA A 65 0.71 -21.92 20.13
C ALA A 65 1.06 -20.80 19.12
N ALA A 66 0.65 -20.96 17.86
CA ALA A 66 0.86 -19.95 16.83
C ALA A 66 0.03 -18.66 17.09
N GLY A 67 -1.15 -18.78 17.70
CA GLY A 67 -1.98 -17.64 18.09
C GLY A 67 -1.37 -16.72 19.15
N LYS A 68 -0.23 -17.09 19.76
CA LYS A 68 0.57 -16.21 20.64
C LYS A 68 1.38 -15.15 19.88
N ALA A 69 1.51 -15.26 18.57
CA ALA A 69 2.17 -14.28 17.75
C ALA A 69 1.50 -12.90 17.87
N THR A 70 2.28 -11.83 17.74
CA THR A 70 1.77 -10.46 17.73
C THR A 70 1.21 -10.10 16.35
N VAL A 71 0.40 -9.03 16.27
CA VAL A 71 -0.07 -8.47 14.98
C VAL A 71 1.10 -8.12 14.07
N ILE A 72 2.17 -7.50 14.62
CA ILE A 72 3.38 -7.16 13.86
C ILE A 72 3.96 -8.42 13.22
N ALA A 73 4.21 -9.47 14.01
CA ALA A 73 4.79 -10.72 13.53
C ALA A 73 3.92 -11.38 12.44
N LEU A 74 2.60 -11.35 12.60
CA LEU A 74 1.66 -11.86 11.60
C LEU A 74 1.75 -11.08 10.28
N VAL A 75 1.75 -9.75 10.35
CA VAL A 75 1.81 -8.89 9.17
C VAL A 75 3.19 -9.00 8.49
N GLU A 76 4.28 -9.08 9.24
CA GLU A 76 5.63 -9.32 8.70
C GLU A 76 5.68 -10.68 7.96
N ARG A 77 5.14 -11.75 8.56
CA ARG A 77 5.03 -13.07 7.90
C ARG A 77 4.20 -12.99 6.62
N TYR A 78 3.04 -12.34 6.66
CA TYR A 78 2.20 -12.16 5.47
C TYR A 78 2.95 -11.46 4.34
N ILE A 79 3.68 -10.38 4.64
CA ILE A 79 4.45 -9.61 3.65
C ILE A 79 5.63 -10.43 3.11
N SER A 80 6.32 -11.20 3.96
CA SER A 80 7.47 -12.01 3.53
C SER A 80 7.11 -13.12 2.52
N LEU A 81 5.87 -13.60 2.56
CA LEU A 81 5.35 -14.59 1.61
C LEU A 81 4.99 -13.98 0.24
N LYS A 82 4.98 -12.65 0.11
CA LYS A 82 4.66 -11.97 -1.16
C LYS A 82 5.91 -11.87 -2.04
N GLN A 83 5.97 -12.68 -3.10
CA GLN A 83 7.04 -12.63 -4.10
C GLN A 83 6.66 -11.71 -5.28
N GLY A 84 7.66 -11.21 -6.00
CA GLY A 84 7.46 -10.39 -7.21
C GLY A 84 6.74 -9.06 -6.99
N VAL A 85 6.71 -8.54 -5.76
CA VAL A 85 5.98 -7.32 -5.40
C VAL A 85 6.68 -6.10 -5.97
N ARG A 86 5.93 -5.23 -6.67
CA ARG A 86 6.45 -3.96 -7.21
C ARG A 86 6.92 -3.03 -6.10
N TYR A 87 7.89 -2.18 -6.43
CA TYR A 87 8.52 -1.23 -5.50
C TYR A 87 7.49 -0.38 -4.72
N ASN A 88 6.55 0.23 -5.41
CA ASN A 88 5.52 1.06 -4.76
C ASN A 88 4.63 0.27 -3.79
N THR A 89 4.37 -1.00 -4.07
CA THR A 89 3.63 -1.88 -3.15
C THR A 89 4.47 -2.21 -1.92
N LYS A 90 5.80 -2.43 -2.08
CA LYS A 90 6.73 -2.61 -0.94
C LYS A 90 6.76 -1.37 -0.04
N ILE A 91 6.76 -0.16 -0.64
CA ILE A 91 6.65 1.10 0.13
C ILE A 91 5.35 1.14 0.93
N GLY A 92 4.22 0.75 0.32
CA GLY A 92 2.92 0.66 1.00
C GLY A 92 2.95 -0.33 2.17
N TYR A 93 3.54 -1.50 1.99
CA TYR A 93 3.71 -2.47 3.08
C TYR A 93 4.58 -1.94 4.22
N ASN A 94 5.71 -1.30 3.90
CA ASN A 94 6.58 -0.69 4.89
C ASN A 94 5.90 0.45 5.64
N PHE A 95 5.07 1.24 4.96
CA PHE A 95 4.26 2.27 5.60
C PHE A 95 3.30 1.66 6.64
N VAL A 96 2.58 0.59 6.27
CA VAL A 96 1.65 -0.10 7.17
C VAL A 96 2.39 -0.71 8.36
N LEU A 97 3.51 -1.40 8.12
CA LEU A 97 4.34 -1.96 9.20
C LEU A 97 4.84 -0.88 10.17
N ASN A 98 5.35 0.24 9.63
CA ASN A 98 5.84 1.35 10.46
C ASN A 98 4.72 2.02 11.26
N LEU A 99 3.49 2.04 10.72
CA LEU A 99 2.33 2.54 11.45
C LEU A 99 1.97 1.58 12.59
N ILE A 100 1.84 0.29 12.30
CA ILE A 100 1.48 -0.73 13.31
C ILE A 100 2.53 -0.80 14.42
N LYS A 101 3.83 -0.65 14.12
CA LYS A 101 4.92 -0.63 15.11
C LYS A 101 4.85 0.55 16.08
N LYS A 102 4.12 1.61 15.74
CA LYS A 102 3.91 2.78 16.61
C LYS A 102 2.66 2.65 17.48
N GLU A 103 1.85 1.62 17.27
CA GLU A 103 0.56 1.42 17.91
C GLU A 103 0.62 0.23 18.88
N ASP A 104 0.04 0.38 20.07
CA ASP A 104 -0.06 -0.72 21.05
C ASP A 104 -0.79 -1.94 20.47
N PHE A 105 -1.72 -1.70 19.54
CA PHE A 105 -2.43 -2.74 18.80
C PHE A 105 -1.47 -3.72 18.10
N GLY A 106 -0.34 -3.23 17.60
CA GLY A 106 0.67 -4.03 16.91
C GLY A 106 1.33 -5.10 17.79
N TYR A 107 1.42 -4.85 19.09
CA TYR A 107 2.07 -5.74 20.06
C TYR A 107 1.08 -6.72 20.72
N ARG A 108 -0.21 -6.57 20.48
CA ARG A 108 -1.22 -7.50 20.99
C ARG A 108 -1.11 -8.86 20.33
N LYS A 109 -1.43 -9.91 21.07
CA LYS A 109 -1.48 -11.28 20.54
C LYS A 109 -2.72 -11.45 19.66
N ILE A 110 -2.53 -12.06 18.47
CA ILE A 110 -3.59 -12.17 17.45
C ILE A 110 -4.82 -12.92 17.95
N ARG A 111 -4.65 -13.92 18.81
CA ARG A 111 -5.75 -14.70 19.41
C ARG A 111 -6.65 -13.89 20.34
N ASP A 112 -6.09 -12.83 20.96
CA ASP A 112 -6.79 -12.02 21.96
C ASP A 112 -7.56 -10.85 21.31
N ILE A 113 -7.45 -10.69 19.97
CA ILE A 113 -8.08 -9.61 19.23
C ILE A 113 -9.49 -10.02 18.81
N LYS A 114 -10.45 -9.22 19.27
CA LYS A 114 -11.86 -9.33 18.87
C LYS A 114 -12.17 -8.33 17.74
N VAL A 115 -13.32 -8.48 17.11
CA VAL A 115 -13.82 -7.55 16.10
C VAL A 115 -13.93 -6.13 16.67
N SER A 116 -14.42 -6.00 17.91
CA SER A 116 -14.51 -4.70 18.61
C SER A 116 -13.16 -4.03 18.79
N ASP A 117 -12.10 -4.79 19.10
CA ASP A 117 -10.74 -4.22 19.22
C ASP A 117 -10.21 -3.69 17.90
N ALA A 118 -10.45 -4.44 16.82
CA ALA A 118 -10.06 -4.01 15.47
C ALA A 118 -10.84 -2.76 15.04
N GLN A 119 -12.13 -2.68 15.34
CA GLN A 119 -12.96 -1.49 15.08
C GLN A 119 -12.47 -0.28 15.90
N GLN A 120 -12.20 -0.45 17.19
CA GLN A 120 -11.68 0.61 18.06
C GLN A 120 -10.32 1.13 17.56
N TRP A 121 -9.43 0.23 17.11
CA TRP A 121 -8.15 0.66 16.54
C TRP A 121 -8.34 1.45 15.24
N ILE A 122 -9.26 1.05 14.37
CA ILE A 122 -9.60 1.79 13.15
C ILE A 122 -10.18 3.17 13.49
N MET A 123 -11.09 3.26 14.48
CA MET A 123 -11.63 4.54 14.95
C MET A 123 -10.53 5.44 15.52
N LYS A 124 -9.59 4.88 16.31
CA LYS A 124 -8.42 5.60 16.82
C LYS A 124 -7.58 6.16 15.68
N LEU A 125 -7.25 5.36 14.66
CA LEU A 125 -6.49 5.85 13.49
C LEU A 125 -7.19 7.03 12.81
N HIS A 126 -8.52 7.00 12.70
CA HIS A 126 -9.29 8.10 12.14
C HIS A 126 -9.24 9.34 13.03
N SER A 127 -9.43 9.21 14.35
CA SER A 127 -9.32 10.32 15.30
C SER A 127 -7.91 10.92 15.35
N ASP A 128 -6.87 10.11 15.09
CA ASP A 128 -5.48 10.56 14.97
C ASP A 128 -5.19 11.22 13.59
N GLY A 129 -6.24 11.55 12.82
CA GLY A 129 -6.16 12.29 11.56
C GLY A 129 -5.79 11.43 10.33
N LYS A 130 -5.92 10.10 10.40
CA LYS A 130 -5.76 9.26 9.20
C LYS A 130 -7.07 9.24 8.42
N GLY A 131 -7.07 9.81 7.20
CA GLY A 131 -8.24 9.81 6.33
C GLY A 131 -8.63 8.38 5.87
N TYR A 132 -9.88 8.22 5.45
CA TYR A 132 -10.48 6.95 5.03
C TYR A 132 -9.62 6.16 4.02
N SER A 133 -9.04 6.84 3.02
CA SER A 133 -8.15 6.22 2.03
C SER A 133 -6.91 5.56 2.66
N THR A 134 -6.30 6.23 3.65
CA THR A 134 -5.14 5.69 4.37
C THR A 134 -5.54 4.46 5.18
N ILE A 135 -6.66 4.54 5.89
CA ILE A 135 -7.21 3.42 6.68
C ILE A 135 -7.57 2.24 5.76
N THR A 136 -8.15 2.50 4.59
CA THR A 136 -8.41 1.47 3.58
C THR A 136 -7.12 0.76 3.16
N SER A 137 -6.03 1.51 2.95
CA SER A 137 -4.72 0.96 2.60
C SER A 137 -4.14 0.10 3.73
N VAL A 138 -4.24 0.56 4.98
CA VAL A 138 -3.82 -0.19 6.17
C VAL A 138 -4.60 -1.49 6.29
N ARG A 139 -5.93 -1.41 6.21
CA ARG A 139 -6.81 -2.58 6.27
C ARG A 139 -6.55 -3.55 5.11
N GLY A 140 -6.20 -3.03 3.92
CA GLY A 140 -5.83 -3.82 2.74
C GLY A 140 -4.59 -4.71 2.95
N VAL A 141 -3.78 -4.47 3.98
CA VAL A 141 -2.65 -5.31 4.38
C VAL A 141 -3.01 -6.18 5.59
N VAL A 142 -3.63 -5.58 6.60
CA VAL A 142 -3.91 -6.25 7.88
C VAL A 142 -5.02 -7.30 7.75
N LYS A 143 -6.13 -6.99 7.06
CA LYS A 143 -7.23 -7.95 6.87
C LYS A 143 -6.78 -9.24 6.18
N PRO A 144 -6.02 -9.20 5.05
CA PRO A 144 -5.49 -10.43 4.43
C PRO A 144 -4.48 -11.18 5.31
N ALA A 145 -3.69 -10.49 6.14
CA ALA A 145 -2.80 -11.15 7.10
C ALA A 145 -3.58 -11.95 8.14
N PHE A 146 -4.65 -11.37 8.70
CA PHE A 146 -5.55 -12.10 9.59
C PHE A 146 -6.35 -13.18 8.88
N GLN A 147 -6.67 -13.00 7.59
CA GLN A 147 -7.31 -14.04 6.79
C GLN A 147 -6.39 -15.25 6.60
N MET A 148 -5.09 -15.02 6.41
CA MET A 148 -4.10 -16.09 6.38
C MET A 148 -4.10 -16.88 7.71
N ALA A 149 -4.07 -16.17 8.85
CA ALA A 149 -4.10 -16.80 10.16
C ALA A 149 -5.42 -17.60 10.40
N TYR A 150 -6.54 -17.12 9.88
CA TYR A 150 -7.82 -17.84 9.90
C TYR A 150 -7.77 -19.11 9.02
N ASN A 151 -7.25 -19.01 7.81
CA ASN A 151 -7.15 -20.15 6.88
C ASN A 151 -6.12 -21.21 7.36
N GLU A 152 -5.17 -20.82 8.21
CA GLU A 152 -4.19 -21.73 8.85
C GLU A 152 -4.67 -22.22 10.23
N ASP A 153 -5.94 -22.05 10.57
CA ASP A 153 -6.57 -22.47 11.84
C ASP A 153 -5.87 -21.92 13.10
N ILE A 154 -5.18 -20.76 12.98
CA ILE A 154 -4.51 -20.09 14.09
C ILE A 154 -5.52 -19.27 14.93
N ILE A 155 -6.54 -18.75 14.29
CA ILE A 155 -7.62 -17.97 14.89
C ILE A 155 -8.99 -18.44 14.36
N ARG A 156 -10.05 -18.30 15.18
CA ARG A 156 -11.41 -18.76 14.83
C ARG A 156 -12.12 -17.90 13.79
N ARG A 157 -11.77 -16.65 13.68
CA ARG A 157 -12.37 -15.68 12.73
C ARG A 157 -11.44 -14.52 12.48
N ASN A 158 -11.62 -13.89 11.33
CA ASN A 158 -10.89 -12.68 11.01
C ASN A 158 -11.50 -11.46 11.75
N PRO A 159 -10.77 -10.78 12.66
CA PRO A 159 -11.30 -9.63 13.40
C PRO A 159 -11.56 -8.41 12.52
N PHE A 160 -11.02 -8.36 11.28
CA PHE A 160 -11.25 -7.29 10.31
C PHE A 160 -12.37 -7.59 9.32
N ASP A 161 -13.19 -8.62 9.58
CA ASP A 161 -14.33 -8.97 8.71
C ASP A 161 -15.58 -8.15 9.07
N PHE A 162 -15.54 -6.87 8.72
CA PHE A 162 -16.64 -5.90 8.81
C PHE A 162 -16.57 -4.90 7.65
N LYS A 163 -17.64 -4.15 7.42
CA LYS A 163 -17.63 -3.05 6.45
C LYS A 163 -16.98 -1.82 7.08
N LEU A 164 -15.99 -1.24 6.41
CA LEU A 164 -15.23 -0.10 6.94
C LEU A 164 -16.10 1.14 7.13
N VAL A 165 -17.05 1.36 6.22
CA VAL A 165 -17.98 2.50 6.25
C VAL A 165 -18.90 2.49 7.48
N ASP A 166 -19.13 1.32 8.09
CA ASP A 166 -19.94 1.20 9.31
C ASP A 166 -19.16 1.61 10.56
N VAL A 167 -17.81 1.78 10.44
CA VAL A 167 -16.91 2.08 11.56
C VAL A 167 -16.37 3.50 11.50
N VAL A 168 -16.00 3.97 10.30
CA VAL A 168 -15.49 5.33 10.08
C VAL A 168 -16.13 5.93 8.83
N PRO A 169 -16.48 7.23 8.87
CA PRO A 169 -17.07 7.89 7.71
C PRO A 169 -16.10 7.94 6.54
N ASN A 170 -16.63 7.86 5.33
CA ASN A 170 -15.82 8.03 4.13
C ASN A 170 -15.65 9.53 3.82
N ASP A 171 -14.58 10.10 4.33
CA ASP A 171 -14.15 11.49 4.12
C ASP A 171 -13.31 11.69 2.85
N SER A 172 -13.16 10.67 2.02
CA SER A 172 -12.36 10.75 0.80
C SER A 172 -13.01 11.70 -0.22
N GLN A 173 -12.28 12.73 -0.63
CA GLN A 173 -12.72 13.64 -1.66
C GLN A 173 -12.76 12.93 -3.01
N LYS A 174 -13.91 12.98 -3.70
CA LYS A 174 -14.00 12.51 -5.07
C LYS A 174 -13.16 13.41 -5.97
N ARG A 175 -12.31 12.81 -6.78
CA ARG A 175 -11.62 13.55 -7.84
C ARG A 175 -12.63 13.87 -8.94
N ILE A 176 -12.74 15.14 -9.27
CA ILE A 176 -13.63 15.64 -10.31
C ILE A 176 -12.76 16.01 -11.50
N ALA A 177 -13.16 15.61 -12.70
CA ALA A 177 -12.55 16.09 -13.95
C ALA A 177 -12.73 17.60 -14.06
N MET A 178 -11.80 18.26 -14.74
CA MET A 178 -11.97 19.67 -15.09
C MET A 178 -13.05 19.82 -16.18
N THR A 179 -13.83 20.88 -16.10
CA THR A 179 -14.66 21.31 -17.24
C THR A 179 -13.79 21.87 -18.37
N GLU A 180 -14.30 21.96 -19.58
CA GLU A 180 -13.60 22.55 -20.72
C GLU A 180 -13.14 23.99 -20.41
N GLU A 181 -14.02 24.80 -19.83
CA GLU A 181 -13.70 26.15 -19.39
C GLU A 181 -12.54 26.19 -18.40
N GLN A 182 -12.53 25.27 -17.41
CA GLN A 182 -11.44 25.18 -16.43
C GLN A 182 -10.13 24.74 -17.08
N GLN A 183 -10.18 23.88 -18.09
CA GLN A 183 -9.01 23.48 -18.86
C GLN A 183 -8.45 24.66 -19.66
N GLU A 184 -9.30 25.41 -20.33
CA GLU A 184 -8.91 26.61 -21.09
C GLU A 184 -8.26 27.67 -20.19
N ILE A 185 -8.88 27.96 -19.04
CA ILE A 185 -8.32 28.90 -18.06
C ILE A 185 -6.95 28.44 -17.56
N TRP A 186 -6.82 27.16 -17.21
CA TRP A 186 -5.55 26.60 -16.73
C TRP A 186 -4.48 26.61 -17.80
N MET A 187 -4.78 26.12 -19.00
CA MET A 187 -3.82 26.06 -20.10
C MET A 187 -3.46 27.45 -20.62
N GLY A 188 -4.38 28.42 -20.61
CA GLY A 188 -4.14 29.82 -20.88
C GLY A 188 -3.14 30.42 -19.91
N PHE A 189 -3.34 30.20 -18.59
CA PHE A 189 -2.39 30.63 -17.57
C PHE A 189 -1.00 30.03 -17.78
N ILE A 190 -0.89 28.72 -18.03
CA ILE A 190 0.40 28.07 -18.28
C ILE A 190 1.10 28.64 -19.51
N ARG A 191 0.36 28.92 -20.57
CA ARG A 191 0.91 29.48 -21.82
C ARG A 191 1.50 30.90 -21.64
N GLU A 192 0.80 31.73 -20.87
CA GLU A 192 1.17 33.15 -20.71
C GLU A 192 2.20 33.38 -19.60
N ASP A 193 2.28 32.48 -18.61
CA ASP A 193 3.21 32.69 -17.49
C ASP A 193 4.66 32.43 -17.86
N LYS A 194 5.51 33.46 -17.68
CA LYS A 194 6.95 33.43 -18.03
C LYS A 194 7.71 32.25 -17.41
N THR A 195 7.27 31.74 -16.29
CA THR A 195 7.93 30.63 -15.56
C THR A 195 7.48 29.28 -16.05
N TYR A 196 6.17 29.15 -16.33
CA TYR A 196 5.52 27.85 -16.58
C TYR A 196 5.26 27.56 -18.06
N THR A 197 5.37 28.54 -18.96
CA THR A 197 5.18 28.33 -20.41
C THR A 197 6.10 27.25 -20.99
N LYS A 198 7.29 27.06 -20.42
CA LYS A 198 8.21 25.97 -20.82
C LYS A 198 7.65 24.55 -20.60
N TYR A 199 6.64 24.39 -19.74
CA TYR A 199 5.96 23.11 -19.46
C TYR A 199 4.66 22.95 -20.24
N TYR A 200 4.27 23.97 -21.02
CA TYR A 200 2.99 23.98 -21.74
C TYR A 200 2.80 22.74 -22.60
N ASP A 201 3.79 22.40 -23.44
CA ASP A 201 3.70 21.23 -24.32
C ASP A 201 3.62 19.90 -23.54
N GLU A 202 4.32 19.81 -22.39
CA GLU A 202 4.22 18.62 -21.53
C GLU A 202 2.79 18.43 -21.01
N PHE A 203 2.11 19.53 -20.64
CA PHE A 203 0.74 19.48 -20.15
C PHE A 203 -0.28 19.24 -21.26
N VAL A 204 -0.04 19.79 -22.48
CA VAL A 204 -0.86 19.46 -23.67
C VAL A 204 -0.80 17.98 -23.97
N VAL A 205 0.39 17.37 -23.98
CA VAL A 205 0.55 15.93 -24.22
C VAL A 205 -0.18 15.10 -23.16
N LEU A 206 -0.03 15.45 -21.88
CA LEU A 206 -0.71 14.72 -20.80
C LEU A 206 -2.25 14.83 -20.90
N LEU A 207 -2.75 16.01 -21.17
CA LEU A 207 -4.19 16.27 -21.30
C LEU A 207 -4.77 15.59 -22.54
N GLY A 208 -4.13 15.75 -23.69
CA GLY A 208 -4.62 15.21 -24.96
C GLY A 208 -4.49 13.70 -25.12
N THR A 209 -3.63 13.05 -24.32
CA THR A 209 -3.41 11.59 -24.39
C THR A 209 -4.02 10.81 -23.23
N GLY A 210 -4.30 11.45 -22.11
CA GLY A 210 -4.78 10.81 -20.90
C GLY A 210 -3.87 9.71 -20.36
N MET A 211 -2.57 9.66 -20.73
CA MET A 211 -1.63 8.68 -20.22
C MET A 211 -1.28 8.93 -18.75
N ARG A 212 -0.79 7.91 -18.05
CA ARG A 212 -0.28 8.10 -16.69
C ARG A 212 1.00 8.91 -16.73
N VAL A 213 1.20 9.78 -15.75
CA VAL A 213 2.41 10.63 -15.68
C VAL A 213 3.71 9.81 -15.70
N SER A 214 3.74 8.64 -15.09
CA SER A 214 4.90 7.74 -15.11
C SER A 214 5.12 7.07 -16.47
N GLU A 215 4.06 6.82 -17.24
CA GLU A 215 4.13 6.36 -18.64
C GLU A 215 4.72 7.48 -19.50
N PHE A 216 4.24 8.73 -19.35
CA PHE A 216 4.77 9.89 -20.06
C PHE A 216 6.26 10.14 -19.77
N CYS A 217 6.67 10.07 -18.51
CA CYS A 217 8.07 10.17 -18.13
C CYS A 217 8.93 9.02 -18.68
N GLY A 218 8.33 7.87 -18.95
CA GLY A 218 8.97 6.69 -19.53
C GLY A 218 9.17 6.77 -21.03
N LEU A 219 8.42 7.63 -21.73
CA LEU A 219 8.52 7.71 -23.20
C LEU A 219 9.92 8.03 -23.67
N THR A 220 10.35 7.30 -24.68
CA THR A 220 11.59 7.50 -25.43
C THR A 220 11.29 7.97 -26.84
N LYS A 221 12.31 8.42 -27.56
CA LYS A 221 12.15 8.80 -28.97
C LYS A 221 11.62 7.65 -29.83
N SER A 222 11.98 6.41 -29.50
CA SER A 222 11.55 5.21 -30.24
C SER A 222 10.08 4.85 -30.04
N ASP A 223 9.41 5.47 -29.07
CA ASP A 223 7.99 5.23 -28.83
C ASP A 223 7.07 6.16 -29.63
N LEU A 224 7.67 7.13 -30.36
CA LEU A 224 6.94 8.10 -31.16
C LEU A 224 7.00 7.73 -32.65
N ASP A 225 5.87 7.35 -33.20
CA ASP A 225 5.67 7.10 -34.61
C ASP A 225 4.96 8.33 -35.23
N PHE A 226 5.76 9.32 -35.67
CA PHE A 226 5.22 10.56 -36.26
C PHE A 226 4.61 10.33 -37.66
N GLU A 227 5.03 9.31 -38.39
CA GLU A 227 4.50 8.96 -39.71
C GLU A 227 3.06 8.48 -39.58
N ASN A 228 2.82 7.55 -38.66
CA ASN A 228 1.48 7.01 -38.40
C ASN A 228 0.74 7.76 -37.27
N ARG A 229 1.28 8.85 -36.77
CA ARG A 229 0.69 9.70 -35.72
C ARG A 229 0.24 8.92 -34.48
N ARG A 230 1.09 8.10 -33.91
CA ARG A 230 0.78 7.29 -32.74
C ARG A 230 1.93 7.21 -31.75
N ILE A 231 1.59 7.06 -30.48
CA ILE A 231 2.51 6.88 -29.35
C ILE A 231 2.35 5.46 -28.85
N ARG A 232 3.47 4.73 -28.73
CA ARG A 232 3.48 3.42 -28.07
C ARG A 232 3.64 3.59 -26.57
N VAL A 233 2.73 2.99 -25.80
CA VAL A 233 2.77 2.98 -24.32
C VAL A 233 2.79 1.53 -23.87
N ASP A 234 3.95 1.02 -23.43
CA ASP A 234 4.14 -0.34 -22.95
C ASP A 234 4.95 -0.41 -21.64
N HIS A 235 5.45 0.72 -21.19
CA HIS A 235 6.27 0.83 -19.98
C HIS A 235 6.08 2.16 -19.24
N GLN A 236 6.67 2.25 -18.06
CA GLN A 236 6.71 3.45 -17.23
C GLN A 236 8.08 3.60 -16.56
N LEU A 237 8.51 4.84 -16.35
CA LEU A 237 9.73 5.14 -15.61
C LEU A 237 9.43 5.37 -14.14
N VAL A 238 10.19 4.71 -13.27
CA VAL A 238 10.08 4.84 -11.82
C VAL A 238 11.48 5.17 -11.25
N ARG A 239 11.49 5.95 -10.18
CA ARG A 239 12.70 6.26 -9.41
C ARG A 239 12.51 5.90 -7.95
N GLU A 240 13.42 5.09 -7.41
CA GLU A 240 13.45 4.78 -5.99
C GLU A 240 13.91 5.96 -5.13
N ARG A 241 13.58 5.95 -3.84
CA ARG A 241 14.03 6.98 -2.88
C ARG A 241 15.55 7.11 -2.82
N GLY A 242 16.29 6.03 -3.09
CA GLY A 242 17.75 6.00 -3.20
C GLY A 242 18.31 6.59 -4.51
N GLY A 243 17.46 7.09 -5.40
CA GLY A 243 17.86 7.73 -6.65
C GLY A 243 18.03 6.78 -7.84
N LYS A 244 17.93 5.47 -7.66
CA LYS A 244 18.01 4.47 -8.74
C LYS A 244 16.76 4.56 -9.62
N TYR A 245 16.98 4.63 -10.94
CA TYR A 245 15.93 4.54 -11.95
C TYR A 245 15.74 3.09 -12.38
N TYR A 246 14.51 2.74 -12.75
CA TYR A 246 14.18 1.50 -13.41
C TYR A 246 12.92 1.65 -14.25
N VAL A 247 12.78 0.77 -15.24
CA VAL A 247 11.61 0.73 -16.12
C VAL A 247 10.72 -0.44 -15.71
N GLU A 248 9.45 -0.15 -15.44
CA GLU A 248 8.44 -1.17 -15.22
C GLU A 248 7.56 -1.32 -16.46
N LYS A 249 7.35 -2.55 -16.90
CA LYS A 249 6.30 -2.84 -17.89
C LYS A 249 4.92 -2.52 -17.32
N THR A 250 3.96 -2.25 -18.18
CA THR A 250 2.56 -2.03 -17.76
C THR A 250 2.02 -3.19 -16.91
N LYS A 251 1.04 -2.92 -16.03
CA LYS A 251 0.52 -3.93 -15.08
C LYS A 251 -0.23 -5.08 -15.75
N THR A 252 -0.80 -4.83 -16.91
CA THR A 252 -1.66 -5.76 -17.65
C THR A 252 -1.34 -5.66 -19.13
N GLU A 253 -1.67 -6.66 -19.90
CA GLU A 253 -1.56 -6.65 -21.37
C GLU A 253 -2.35 -5.48 -21.97
N CYS A 254 -3.53 -5.18 -21.45
CA CYS A 254 -4.32 -3.99 -21.83
C CYS A 254 -3.63 -2.64 -21.50
N GLY A 255 -2.54 -2.66 -20.73
CA GLY A 255 -1.72 -1.49 -20.50
C GLY A 255 -0.83 -1.15 -21.69
N CYS A 256 -0.48 -2.13 -22.51
CA CYS A 256 0.25 -1.96 -23.76
C CYS A 256 -0.74 -1.46 -24.83
N ARG A 257 -0.55 -0.24 -25.30
CA ARG A 257 -1.48 0.39 -26.23
C ARG A 257 -0.78 1.40 -27.12
N PHE A 258 -1.39 1.70 -28.25
CA PHE A 258 -1.08 2.85 -29.06
C PHE A 258 -2.11 3.96 -28.79
N ILE A 259 -1.62 5.19 -28.64
CA ILE A 259 -2.45 6.38 -28.49
C ILE A 259 -2.28 7.22 -29.77
N PRO A 260 -3.36 7.58 -30.47
CA PRO A 260 -3.27 8.45 -31.64
C PRO A 260 -2.86 9.87 -31.22
N MET A 261 -2.08 10.54 -32.03
CA MET A 261 -1.70 11.94 -31.82
C MET A 261 -2.73 12.85 -32.49
N THR A 262 -3.39 13.69 -31.71
CA THR A 262 -4.10 14.84 -32.27
C THR A 262 -3.07 15.83 -32.84
N GLU A 263 -3.50 16.83 -33.64
CA GLU A 263 -2.58 17.82 -34.19
C GLU A 263 -1.82 18.56 -33.07
N GLU A 264 -2.51 18.91 -32.00
CA GLU A 264 -1.93 19.59 -30.84
C GLU A 264 -0.86 18.76 -30.13
N VAL A 265 -1.17 17.45 -29.88
CA VAL A 265 -0.23 16.51 -29.27
C VAL A 265 0.99 16.29 -30.17
N TYR A 266 0.76 16.14 -31.48
CA TYR A 266 1.80 15.97 -32.47
C TYR A 266 2.77 17.16 -32.47
N GLN A 267 2.24 18.37 -32.52
CA GLN A 267 3.06 19.58 -32.52
C GLN A 267 3.78 19.76 -31.19
N SER A 268 3.11 19.50 -30.07
CA SER A 268 3.74 19.60 -28.74
C SER A 268 4.87 18.59 -28.54
N LEU A 269 4.74 17.36 -29.05
CA LEU A 269 5.82 16.38 -29.03
C LEU A 269 7.01 16.81 -29.88
N LYS A 270 6.79 17.42 -31.05
CA LYS A 270 7.86 18.02 -31.85
C LYS A 270 8.59 19.14 -31.11
N ASN A 271 7.82 20.05 -30.50
CA ASN A 271 8.39 21.14 -29.71
C ASN A 271 9.23 20.61 -28.51
N ILE A 272 8.76 19.55 -27.83
CA ILE A 272 9.51 18.89 -26.76
C ILE A 272 10.84 18.35 -27.30
N LEU A 273 10.82 17.64 -28.44
CA LEU A 273 12.03 17.06 -29.05
C LEU A 273 13.02 18.13 -29.51
N GLU A 274 12.54 19.22 -30.12
CA GLU A 274 13.37 20.34 -30.57
C GLU A 274 14.07 21.03 -29.39
N ARG A 275 13.34 21.25 -28.29
CA ARG A 275 13.89 21.90 -27.09
C ARG A 275 14.72 20.92 -26.22
N ARG A 276 14.63 19.61 -26.49
CA ARG A 276 15.38 18.63 -25.74
C ARG A 276 16.86 18.84 -25.90
N ARG A 277 17.58 19.01 -24.78
CA ARG A 277 19.04 19.17 -24.79
C ARG A 277 19.72 17.99 -25.45
N LYS A 278 20.72 18.26 -26.27
CA LYS A 278 21.62 17.25 -26.83
C LYS A 278 22.65 16.88 -25.77
N ILE A 279 22.55 15.70 -25.21
CA ILE A 279 23.52 15.18 -24.24
C ILE A 279 24.53 14.26 -24.95
N LYS A 280 25.79 14.32 -24.52
CA LYS A 280 26.88 13.54 -25.16
C LYS A 280 26.68 12.04 -24.95
N THR A 281 26.20 11.65 -23.77
CA THR A 281 25.96 10.24 -23.41
C THR A 281 24.57 10.10 -22.84
N GLU A 282 23.70 9.39 -23.57
CA GLU A 282 22.35 9.10 -23.12
C GLU A 282 22.37 8.16 -21.91
N ILE A 283 21.53 8.45 -20.94
CA ILE A 283 21.33 7.55 -19.80
C ILE A 283 20.54 6.32 -20.27
N ILE A 284 21.06 5.15 -19.95
CA ILE A 284 20.38 3.87 -20.21
C ILE A 284 19.77 3.37 -18.90
N VAL A 285 18.48 3.08 -18.92
CA VAL A 285 17.74 2.48 -17.78
C VAL A 285 17.07 1.21 -18.28
N ASP A 286 17.49 0.06 -17.78
CA ASP A 286 16.94 -1.26 -18.14
C ASP A 286 16.81 -1.48 -19.65
N GLY A 287 17.81 -0.99 -20.44
CA GLY A 287 17.84 -1.11 -21.89
C GLY A 287 17.13 0.02 -22.66
N TYR A 288 16.44 0.93 -21.99
CA TYR A 288 15.80 2.12 -22.59
C TYR A 288 16.72 3.34 -22.56
N SER A 289 16.75 4.11 -23.62
CA SER A 289 17.52 5.34 -23.75
C SER A 289 16.76 6.37 -24.59
N GLY A 290 17.23 7.62 -24.61
CA GLY A 290 16.59 8.66 -25.39
C GLY A 290 15.26 9.14 -24.80
N PHE A 291 15.11 9.12 -23.47
CA PHE A 291 13.92 9.64 -22.78
C PHE A 291 13.58 11.06 -23.23
N LEU A 292 12.31 11.35 -23.47
CA LEU A 292 11.87 12.64 -24.01
C LEU A 292 12.12 13.78 -23.02
N LEU A 293 11.82 13.54 -21.75
CA LEU A 293 11.84 14.57 -20.72
C LEU A 293 13.09 14.43 -19.85
N LEU A 294 13.86 15.50 -19.78
CA LEU A 294 15.07 15.60 -18.97
C LEU A 294 14.90 16.66 -17.87
N ASP A 295 15.46 16.40 -16.71
CA ASP A 295 15.58 17.38 -15.64
C ASP A 295 16.77 18.32 -15.85
N LYS A 296 17.03 19.23 -14.90
CA LYS A 296 18.14 20.19 -14.96
C LYS A 296 19.54 19.53 -14.98
N ASP A 297 19.64 18.30 -14.49
CA ASP A 297 20.89 17.53 -14.37
C ASP A 297 21.04 16.50 -15.51
N ASP A 298 20.32 16.68 -16.61
CA ASP A 298 20.27 15.82 -17.80
C ASP A 298 19.80 14.38 -17.51
N LYS A 299 19.11 14.16 -16.38
CA LYS A 299 18.51 12.89 -16.02
C LYS A 299 17.05 12.82 -16.48
N PRO A 300 16.51 11.64 -16.75
CA PRO A 300 15.09 11.50 -17.09
C PRO A 300 14.19 12.07 -16.00
N LYS A 301 13.21 12.91 -16.37
CA LYS A 301 12.17 13.34 -15.45
C LYS A 301 11.36 12.14 -14.96
N VAL A 302 10.92 12.22 -13.73
CA VAL A 302 9.97 11.25 -13.14
C VAL A 302 8.69 11.96 -12.72
N ALA A 303 7.63 11.22 -12.47
CA ALA A 303 6.30 11.73 -12.11
C ALA A 303 6.35 12.87 -11.07
N LEU A 304 7.21 12.76 -10.05
CA LEU A 304 7.37 13.77 -9.01
C LEU A 304 7.79 15.16 -9.56
N HIS A 305 8.56 15.21 -10.63
CA HIS A 305 8.95 16.50 -11.25
C HIS A 305 7.72 17.20 -11.80
N ILE A 306 6.93 16.53 -12.63
CA ILE A 306 5.70 17.07 -13.24
C ILE A 306 4.65 17.40 -12.16
N GLU A 307 4.47 16.55 -11.16
CA GLU A 307 3.58 16.82 -10.03
C GLU A 307 3.99 18.09 -9.26
N ASN A 308 5.28 18.31 -9.05
CA ASN A 308 5.80 19.52 -8.41
C ASN A 308 5.60 20.76 -9.29
N GLU A 309 5.88 20.66 -10.60
CA GLU A 309 5.67 21.73 -11.57
C GLU A 309 4.21 22.19 -11.56
N MET A 310 3.26 21.26 -11.64
CA MET A 310 1.83 21.54 -11.53
C MET A 310 1.43 22.15 -10.18
N ARG A 311 1.97 21.60 -9.08
CA ARG A 311 1.69 22.11 -7.72
C ARG A 311 2.14 23.55 -7.54
N TRP A 312 3.36 23.88 -8.01
CA TRP A 312 3.88 25.24 -7.91
C TRP A 312 3.15 26.22 -8.85
N ALA A 313 2.80 25.77 -10.05
CA ALA A 313 1.98 26.55 -10.98
C ALA A 313 0.61 26.85 -10.38
N MET A 314 -0.07 25.86 -9.80
CA MET A 314 -1.35 26.02 -9.11
C MET A 314 -1.25 26.97 -7.92
N LYS A 315 -0.16 26.91 -7.14
CA LYS A 315 0.07 27.81 -6.01
C LYS A 315 0.20 29.26 -6.52
N LYS A 316 0.91 29.49 -7.63
CA LYS A 316 1.04 30.80 -8.24
C LYS A 316 -0.30 31.30 -8.82
N TYR A 317 -1.02 30.44 -9.54
CA TYR A 317 -2.34 30.73 -10.07
C TYR A 317 -3.31 31.24 -8.99
N LYS A 318 -3.44 30.49 -7.90
CA LYS A 318 -4.31 30.86 -6.76
C LYS A 318 -3.95 32.21 -6.14
N LYS A 319 -2.66 32.57 -6.15
CA LYS A 319 -2.21 33.89 -5.66
C LYS A 319 -2.58 35.02 -6.60
N LEU A 320 -2.54 34.78 -7.91
CA LEU A 320 -2.81 35.81 -8.92
C LEU A 320 -4.29 35.96 -9.22
N TYR A 321 -5.07 34.89 -9.11
CA TYR A 321 -6.49 34.84 -9.48
C TYR A 321 -7.36 34.26 -8.34
N PRO A 322 -7.42 34.94 -7.18
CA PRO A 322 -8.18 34.42 -6.02
C PRO A 322 -9.67 34.29 -6.30
N ASP A 323 -10.23 35.16 -7.19
CA ASP A 323 -11.65 35.19 -7.53
C ASP A 323 -12.05 34.18 -8.63
N LYS A 324 -11.07 33.45 -9.19
CA LYS A 324 -11.29 32.42 -10.23
C LYS A 324 -10.77 31.06 -9.75
N PRO A 325 -11.45 30.42 -8.81
CA PRO A 325 -10.97 29.17 -8.22
C PRO A 325 -10.98 28.03 -9.22
N LEU A 326 -9.88 27.33 -9.36
CA LEU A 326 -9.76 26.07 -10.09
C LEU A 326 -9.74 24.89 -9.09
N PRO A 327 -10.21 23.70 -9.50
CA PRO A 327 -10.09 22.50 -8.69
C PRO A 327 -8.62 22.15 -8.42
N HIS A 328 -8.37 21.16 -7.56
CA HIS A 328 -7.01 20.67 -7.33
C HIS A 328 -6.49 19.91 -8.55
N ILE A 329 -5.73 20.57 -9.42
CA ILE A 329 -5.20 20.01 -10.65
C ILE A 329 -3.96 19.16 -10.36
N THR A 330 -3.99 17.94 -10.85
CA THR A 330 -2.88 16.96 -10.79
C THR A 330 -2.80 16.23 -12.13
N PRO A 331 -1.67 15.57 -12.47
CA PRO A 331 -1.60 14.76 -13.69
C PRO A 331 -2.72 13.71 -13.80
N HIS A 332 -3.22 13.26 -12.66
CA HIS A 332 -4.30 12.27 -12.64
C HIS A 332 -5.68 12.87 -12.99
N VAL A 333 -5.89 14.16 -12.70
CA VAL A 333 -7.11 14.89 -13.10
C VAL A 333 -7.16 15.08 -14.61
N PHE A 334 -6.03 15.23 -15.28
CA PHE A 334 -5.96 15.30 -16.75
C PHE A 334 -6.40 14.03 -17.47
N ARG A 335 -6.48 12.92 -16.75
CA ARG A 335 -6.88 11.62 -17.30
C ARG A 335 -8.41 11.36 -17.19
N HIS A 336 -9.11 12.11 -16.38
CA HIS A 336 -10.56 11.99 -16.17
C HIS A 336 -11.32 12.96 -17.04
#